data_a395bcc4aad3b4904c7877e37536440f
#
_entry.id   a395bcc4aad3b4904c7877e37536440f
#
_cell.length_a   1.000
_cell.length_b   1.000
_cell.length_c   1.000
_cell.angle_alpha   90.00
_cell.angle_beta   90.00
_cell.angle_gamma   90.00
#
_symmetry.space_group_name_H-M   'P 1'
#
loop_
_entity.id
_entity.type
_entity.pdbx_description
1 polymer ?
#
loop_
_entity_poly.entity_id
_entity_poly.type
_entity_poly.pdbx_seq_one_letter_code
_entity_poly.pdbx_strand_id
1 'polypeptide(L)'
;MADPPGTLRPWREGDALPPHVSDVWCREPGGPWRFQLMFDDSEGVFWRSRRCAAVTRPISELGTRDSKGIPFLAPEIQLFYKAKMPRPRDEVDFAAAWPLLSAPQKAWLRQAIIVAYGPDNLWLTA
;
A
#
# COMPACT_ATOMS: atom_id res chain seq x y z
N MET A 1 14.61 -0.96 11.02
CA MET A 1 14.67 -0.83 9.55
C MET A 1 15.82 -1.64 8.98
N ALA A 2 15.76 -2.00 7.71
CA ALA A 2 16.84 -2.69 7.01
C ALA A 2 17.77 -1.66 6.34
N ASP A 3 18.91 -1.36 6.99
CA ASP A 3 19.88 -0.37 6.50
C ASP A 3 21.28 -0.66 7.08
N PRO A 4 22.29 -0.99 6.25
CA PRO A 4 22.16 -1.25 4.81
C PRO A 4 21.27 -2.46 4.48
N PRO A 5 20.89 -2.67 3.22
CA PRO A 5 20.05 -3.82 2.83
C PRO A 5 20.59 -5.14 3.37
N GLY A 6 19.71 -5.95 3.98
CA GLY A 6 20.07 -7.20 4.63
C GLY A 6 20.53 -7.09 6.09
N THR A 7 20.74 -5.88 6.61
CA THR A 7 21.15 -5.65 8.01
C THR A 7 20.06 -4.90 8.75
N LEU A 8 19.51 -5.49 9.82
CA LEU A 8 18.53 -4.80 10.67
C LEU A 8 19.25 -3.90 11.68
N ARG A 9 18.87 -2.62 11.71
CA ARG A 9 19.28 -1.68 12.75
C ARG A 9 18.11 -0.95 13.37
N PRO A 10 18.21 -0.49 14.62
CA PRO A 10 17.20 0.37 15.20
C PRO A 10 17.05 1.68 14.41
N TRP A 11 15.83 2.18 14.31
CA TRP A 11 15.55 3.57 13.93
C TRP A 11 15.34 4.36 15.22
N ARG A 12 16.16 5.36 15.45
CA ARG A 12 16.19 6.15 16.68
C ARG A 12 15.65 7.54 16.42
N GLU A 13 15.24 8.21 17.50
CA GLU A 13 14.84 9.62 17.45
C GLU A 13 15.97 10.45 16.82
N GLY A 14 15.60 11.30 15.86
CA GLY A 14 16.55 12.11 15.09
C GLY A 14 17.19 11.42 13.88
N ASP A 15 17.05 10.10 13.72
CA ASP A 15 17.53 9.43 12.51
C ASP A 15 16.69 9.81 11.30
N ALA A 16 17.34 10.23 10.22
CA ALA A 16 16.69 10.33 8.92
C ALA A 16 16.34 8.93 8.40
N LEU A 17 15.20 8.79 7.73
CA LEU A 17 14.85 7.57 7.02
C LEU A 17 15.60 7.53 5.69
N PRO A 18 16.48 6.53 5.46
CA PRO A 18 17.19 6.44 4.19
C PRO A 18 16.23 6.25 3.01
N PRO A 19 16.49 6.82 1.82
CA PRO A 19 15.58 6.77 0.68
C PRO A 19 15.21 5.35 0.19
N HIS A 20 16.07 4.36 0.45
CA HIS A 20 15.82 2.97 0.08
C HIS A 20 14.97 2.20 1.10
N VAL A 21 14.70 2.79 2.27
CA VAL A 21 13.91 2.17 3.34
C VAL A 21 12.44 2.55 3.15
N SER A 22 11.62 1.58 2.80
CA SER A 22 10.19 1.75 2.62
C SER A 22 9.35 1.22 3.79
N ASP A 23 9.99 0.63 4.81
CA ASP A 23 9.28 0.10 5.97
C ASP A 23 10.14 0.08 7.24
N VAL A 24 9.46 0.17 8.37
CA VAL A 24 10.04 0.05 9.71
C VAL A 24 9.18 -0.91 10.53
N TRP A 25 9.79 -2.00 10.97
CA TRP A 25 9.16 -2.95 11.88
C TRP A 25 9.31 -2.51 13.32
N CYS A 26 8.20 -2.54 14.06
CA CYS A 26 8.14 -2.02 15.42
C CYS A 26 7.85 -3.12 16.43
N ARG A 27 8.62 -3.12 17.52
CA ARG A 27 8.42 -4.00 18.69
C ARG A 27 8.96 -3.35 19.95
N GLU A 28 8.54 -3.83 21.09
CA GLU A 28 9.22 -3.57 22.34
C GLU A 28 10.54 -4.34 22.41
N PRO A 29 11.55 -3.84 23.16
CA PRO A 29 12.81 -4.57 23.33
C PRO A 29 12.57 -6.00 23.82
N GLY A 30 13.14 -6.99 23.09
CA GLY A 30 12.98 -8.41 23.41
C GLY A 30 11.62 -9.03 23.10
N GLY A 31 10.64 -8.24 22.69
CA GLY A 31 9.27 -8.71 22.38
C GLY A 31 9.09 -9.15 20.92
N PRO A 32 7.92 -9.73 20.60
CA PRO A 32 7.56 -10.04 19.23
C PRO A 32 7.32 -8.78 18.41
N TRP A 33 7.43 -8.87 17.07
CA TRP A 33 7.03 -7.81 16.17
C TRP A 33 5.54 -7.50 16.32
N ARG A 34 5.20 -6.22 16.52
CA ARG A 34 3.84 -5.75 16.78
C ARG A 34 3.16 -5.23 15.52
N PHE A 35 3.84 -4.35 14.80
CA PHE A 35 3.33 -3.71 13.60
C PHE A 35 4.47 -3.22 12.70
N GLN A 36 4.10 -2.82 11.51
CA GLN A 36 5.01 -2.30 10.50
C GLN A 36 4.49 -0.95 10.03
N LEU A 37 5.35 0.06 10.03
CA LEU A 37 5.13 1.33 9.36
C LEU A 37 5.62 1.18 7.93
N MET A 38 4.77 1.47 6.97
CA MET A 38 5.10 1.46 5.55
C MET A 38 5.06 2.87 5.00
N PHE A 39 6.04 3.22 4.19
CA PHE A 39 6.20 4.56 3.63
C PHE A 39 6.09 4.51 2.12
N ASP A 40 5.45 5.50 1.56
CA ASP A 40 5.38 5.75 0.13
C ASP A 40 5.82 7.17 -0.19
N ASP A 41 6.13 7.41 -1.46
CA ASP A 41 6.54 8.73 -1.94
C ASP A 41 5.34 9.66 -2.11
N SER A 42 5.64 10.96 -2.09
CA SER A 42 4.68 12.00 -2.44
C SER A 42 5.38 13.10 -3.23
N GLU A 43 4.60 13.76 -4.09
CA GLU A 43 5.01 14.96 -4.81
C GLU A 43 3.95 16.04 -4.60
N GLY A 44 4.27 17.03 -3.79
CA GLY A 44 3.30 18.03 -3.34
C GLY A 44 2.13 17.38 -2.61
N VAL A 45 0.92 17.54 -3.14
CA VAL A 45 -0.32 17.00 -2.56
C VAL A 45 -0.71 15.62 -3.15
N PHE A 46 0.14 15.04 -4.00
CA PHE A 46 -0.11 13.75 -4.62
C PHE A 46 0.76 12.65 -4.01
N TRP A 47 0.13 11.57 -3.64
CA TRP A 47 0.78 10.30 -3.40
C TRP A 47 1.29 9.70 -4.72
N ARG A 48 2.45 9.11 -4.66
CA ARG A 48 3.08 8.38 -5.77
C ARG A 48 3.37 6.97 -5.32
N SER A 49 2.86 6.00 -6.06
CA SER A 49 3.06 4.59 -5.70
C SER A 49 4.53 4.17 -5.86
N ARG A 50 5.09 3.55 -4.82
CA ARG A 50 6.41 2.90 -4.87
C ARG A 50 6.46 1.71 -5.86
N ARG A 51 5.32 1.18 -6.28
CA ARG A 51 5.24 0.10 -7.27
C ARG A 51 5.36 0.62 -8.69
N CYS A 52 4.80 1.80 -8.95
CA CYS A 52 4.84 2.44 -10.25
C CYS A 52 4.61 3.94 -10.06
N ALA A 53 5.61 4.76 -10.34
CA ALA A 53 5.55 6.21 -10.14
C ALA A 53 4.48 6.91 -11.00
N ALA A 54 4.01 6.26 -12.08
CA ALA A 54 2.92 6.76 -12.90
C ALA A 54 1.54 6.59 -12.24
N VAL A 55 1.42 5.77 -11.20
CA VAL A 55 0.20 5.61 -10.42
C VAL A 55 0.22 6.62 -9.28
N THR A 56 -0.62 7.63 -9.38
CA THR A 56 -0.72 8.74 -8.42
C THR A 56 -2.16 8.94 -7.98
N ARG A 57 -2.35 9.62 -6.84
CA ARG A 57 -3.66 10.03 -6.33
C ARG A 57 -3.49 11.19 -5.35
N PRO A 58 -4.47 12.11 -5.23
CA PRO A 58 -4.43 13.10 -4.16
C PRO A 58 -4.31 12.42 -2.78
N ILE A 59 -3.43 12.93 -1.92
CA ILE A 59 -3.23 12.37 -0.56
C ILE A 59 -4.55 12.40 0.22
N SER A 60 -5.38 13.41 0.03
CA SER A 60 -6.70 13.52 0.65
C SER A 60 -7.68 12.40 0.28
N GLU A 61 -7.41 11.65 -0.79
CA GLU A 61 -8.25 10.57 -1.30
C GLU A 61 -7.68 9.17 -1.04
N LEU A 62 -6.59 9.06 -0.28
CA LEU A 62 -5.93 7.77 -0.01
C LEU A 62 -6.71 6.89 0.95
N GLY A 63 -7.59 7.46 1.75
CA GLY A 63 -8.31 6.72 2.76
C GLY A 63 -9.52 7.45 3.29
N THR A 64 -10.15 6.81 4.23
CA THR A 64 -11.30 7.34 4.95
C THR A 64 -11.22 6.96 6.43
N ARG A 65 -12.26 7.24 7.19
CA ARG A 65 -12.35 6.89 8.61
C ARG A 65 -13.58 6.01 8.84
N ASP A 66 -13.45 5.07 9.77
CA ASP A 66 -14.60 4.28 10.23
C ASP A 66 -15.51 5.11 11.15
N SER A 67 -16.57 4.48 11.67
CA SER A 67 -17.53 5.10 12.58
C SER A 67 -16.92 5.55 13.92
N LYS A 68 -15.72 5.04 14.27
CA LYS A 68 -14.96 5.40 15.46
C LYS A 68 -13.87 6.44 15.18
N GLY A 69 -13.80 6.94 13.95
CA GLY A 69 -12.79 7.91 13.51
C GLY A 69 -11.41 7.31 13.19
N ILE A 70 -11.28 5.99 13.16
CA ILE A 70 -10.01 5.31 12.85
C ILE A 70 -9.75 5.43 11.34
N PRO A 71 -8.60 6.01 10.93
CA PRO A 71 -8.26 6.12 9.52
C PRO A 71 -7.87 4.75 8.95
N PHE A 72 -8.30 4.48 7.72
CA PHE A 72 -7.88 3.30 6.96
C PHE A 72 -7.71 3.62 5.49
N LEU A 73 -6.82 2.88 4.84
CA LEU A 73 -6.53 3.04 3.41
C LEU A 73 -7.74 2.63 2.57
N ALA A 74 -7.99 3.37 1.49
CA ALA A 74 -9.04 3.03 0.53
C ALA A 74 -8.85 1.60 -0.01
N PRO A 75 -9.89 0.76 -0.03
CA PRO A 75 -9.75 -0.65 -0.37
C PRO A 75 -9.19 -0.89 -1.77
N GLU A 76 -9.49 -0.04 -2.74
CA GLU A 76 -8.94 -0.15 -4.09
C GLU A 76 -7.42 0.05 -4.12
N ILE A 77 -6.85 0.88 -3.24
CA ILE A 77 -5.41 1.06 -3.12
C ILE A 77 -4.77 -0.18 -2.51
N GLN A 78 -5.40 -0.75 -1.47
CA GLN A 78 -4.93 -1.99 -0.86
C GLN A 78 -4.94 -3.15 -1.86
N LEU A 79 -6.00 -3.27 -2.67
CA LEU A 79 -6.09 -4.27 -3.73
C LEU A 79 -5.04 -4.05 -4.82
N PHE A 80 -4.77 -2.80 -5.21
CA PHE A 80 -3.71 -2.49 -6.16
C PHE A 80 -2.36 -3.06 -5.74
N TYR A 81 -1.97 -2.92 -4.46
CA TYR A 81 -0.72 -3.49 -3.96
C TYR A 81 -0.68 -5.02 -4.03
N LYS A 82 -1.82 -5.68 -3.88
CA LYS A 82 -1.96 -7.15 -3.92
C LYS A 82 -1.98 -7.69 -5.34
N ALA A 83 -2.45 -6.92 -6.30
CA ALA A 83 -2.67 -7.34 -7.68
C ALA A 83 -1.42 -7.75 -8.46
N LYS A 84 -0.21 -7.36 -8.01
CA LYS A 84 1.05 -7.71 -8.69
C LYS A 84 1.30 -9.21 -8.75
N MET A 85 1.10 -9.89 -7.64
CA MET A 85 1.28 -11.34 -7.50
C MET A 85 0.40 -11.83 -6.35
N PRO A 86 -0.90 -12.01 -6.63
CA PRO A 86 -1.87 -12.34 -5.59
C PRO A 86 -1.59 -13.70 -4.98
N ARG A 87 -1.61 -13.78 -3.66
CA ARG A 87 -1.59 -15.03 -2.90
C ARG A 87 -3.02 -15.53 -2.73
N PRO A 88 -3.26 -16.80 -2.36
CA PRO A 88 -4.62 -17.31 -2.13
C PRO A 88 -5.47 -16.43 -1.21
N ARG A 89 -4.89 -15.87 -0.14
CA ARG A 89 -5.57 -14.94 0.75
C ARG A 89 -5.94 -13.61 0.08
N ASP A 90 -5.12 -13.15 -0.87
CA ASP A 90 -5.37 -11.90 -1.58
C ASP A 90 -6.53 -12.05 -2.57
N GLU A 91 -6.74 -13.25 -3.12
CA GLU A 91 -7.92 -13.59 -3.94
C GLU A 91 -9.21 -13.57 -3.10
N VAL A 92 -9.14 -14.05 -1.86
CA VAL A 92 -10.28 -13.97 -0.92
C VAL A 92 -10.61 -12.52 -0.62
N ASP A 93 -9.60 -11.69 -0.35
CA ASP A 93 -9.79 -10.26 -0.09
C ASP A 93 -10.37 -9.54 -1.31
N PHE A 94 -9.89 -9.86 -2.51
CA PHE A 94 -10.42 -9.31 -3.75
C PHE A 94 -11.89 -9.70 -3.97
N ALA A 95 -12.22 -10.97 -3.83
CA ALA A 95 -13.59 -11.46 -4.00
C ALA A 95 -14.57 -10.81 -3.01
N ALA A 96 -14.12 -10.55 -1.79
CA ALA A 96 -14.93 -9.89 -0.75
C ALA A 96 -15.08 -8.39 -1.00
N ALA A 97 -14.01 -7.70 -1.41
CA ALA A 97 -14.02 -6.24 -1.54
C ALA A 97 -14.58 -5.75 -2.89
N TRP A 98 -14.28 -6.45 -3.98
CA TRP A 98 -14.64 -6.03 -5.34
C TRP A 98 -16.14 -5.70 -5.53
N PRO A 99 -17.11 -6.51 -5.06
CA PRO A 99 -18.52 -6.18 -5.18
C PRO A 99 -18.93 -4.90 -4.46
N LEU A 100 -18.20 -4.53 -3.41
CA LEU A 100 -18.48 -3.38 -2.55
C LEU A 100 -17.89 -2.07 -3.07
N LEU A 101 -16.91 -2.15 -3.99
CA LEU A 101 -16.32 -0.96 -4.60
C LEU A 101 -17.32 -0.22 -5.47
N SER A 102 -17.33 1.10 -5.37
CA SER A 102 -18.05 1.98 -6.29
C SER A 102 -17.47 1.92 -7.71
N ALA A 103 -18.25 2.36 -8.69
CA ALA A 103 -17.80 2.41 -10.09
C ALA A 103 -16.50 3.24 -10.28
N PRO A 104 -16.33 4.43 -9.67
CA PRO A 104 -15.06 5.16 -9.73
C PRO A 104 -13.88 4.41 -9.12
N GLN A 105 -14.07 3.72 -7.98
CA GLN A 105 -13.03 2.92 -7.34
C GLN A 105 -12.59 1.75 -8.23
N LYS A 106 -13.55 1.04 -8.84
CA LYS A 106 -13.27 -0.03 -9.81
C LYS A 106 -12.51 0.48 -11.02
N ALA A 107 -12.93 1.61 -11.56
CA ALA A 107 -12.27 2.23 -12.72
C ALA A 107 -10.83 2.62 -12.39
N TRP A 108 -10.61 3.26 -11.24
CA TRP A 108 -9.26 3.61 -10.78
C TRP A 108 -8.38 2.37 -10.60
N LEU A 109 -8.89 1.33 -9.93
CA LEU A 109 -8.14 0.09 -9.69
C LEU A 109 -7.73 -0.59 -10.99
N ARG A 110 -8.66 -0.72 -11.95
CA ARG A 110 -8.35 -1.29 -13.27
C ARG A 110 -7.27 -0.49 -14.00
N GLN A 111 -7.40 0.83 -14.02
CA GLN A 111 -6.41 1.69 -14.67
C GLN A 111 -5.04 1.58 -14.00
N ALA A 112 -4.99 1.60 -12.68
CA ALA A 112 -3.75 1.46 -11.92
C ALA A 112 -3.06 0.10 -12.18
N ILE A 113 -3.84 -0.98 -12.23
CA ILE A 113 -3.33 -2.33 -12.55
C ILE A 113 -2.75 -2.35 -13.97
N ILE A 114 -3.47 -1.83 -14.97
CA ILE A 114 -2.99 -1.78 -16.36
C ILE A 114 -1.67 -1.04 -16.46
N VAL A 115 -1.59 0.14 -15.84
CA VAL A 115 -0.40 0.99 -15.89
C VAL A 115 0.81 0.34 -15.19
N ALA A 116 0.58 -0.30 -14.04
CA ALA A 116 1.67 -0.83 -13.23
C ALA A 116 2.06 -2.27 -13.54
N TYR A 117 1.10 -3.11 -13.96
CA TYR A 117 1.28 -4.57 -14.06
C TYR A 117 0.91 -5.13 -15.43
N GLY A 118 0.37 -4.30 -16.32
CA GLY A 118 -0.01 -4.68 -17.68
C GLY A 118 -1.46 -5.14 -17.82
N PRO A 119 -1.93 -5.24 -19.08
CA PRO A 119 -3.32 -5.54 -19.41
C PRO A 119 -3.72 -7.01 -19.19
N ASP A 120 -2.75 -7.90 -19.01
CA ASP A 120 -2.99 -9.35 -18.87
C ASP A 120 -3.22 -9.78 -17.41
N ASN A 121 -3.32 -8.83 -16.48
CA ASN A 121 -3.58 -9.14 -15.07
C ASN A 121 -4.97 -9.76 -14.90
N LEU A 122 -5.03 -10.90 -14.19
CA LEU A 122 -6.25 -11.70 -14.03
C LEU A 122 -7.41 -10.94 -13.36
N TRP A 123 -7.11 -9.98 -12.49
CA TRP A 123 -8.14 -9.18 -11.81
C TRP A 123 -8.86 -8.18 -12.75
N LEU A 124 -8.36 -7.99 -13.96
CA LEU A 124 -9.02 -7.14 -14.95
C LEU A 124 -10.23 -7.81 -15.62
N THR A 125 -10.37 -9.14 -15.48
CA THR A 125 -11.47 -9.92 -16.03
C THR A 125 -12.69 -10.01 -15.10
N ALA A 126 -12.58 -9.45 -13.90
CA ALA A 126 -13.64 -9.44 -12.90
C ALA A 126 -14.73 -8.39 -13.17
#